data_ad2674c074d527115f01ab148e97da80
#
_entry.id   ad2674c074d527115f01ab148e97da80
#
_cell.length_a   1.000
_cell.length_b   1.000
_cell.length_c   1.000
_cell.angle_alpha   90.00
_cell.angle_beta   90.00
_cell.angle_gamma   90.00
#
_symmetry.space_group_name_H-M   'P 1'
#
loop_
_entity.id
_entity.type
_entity.pdbx_description
1 polymer ?
#
loop_
_entity_poly.entity_id
_entity_poly.type
_entity_poly.pdbx_seq_one_letter_code
_entity_poly.pdbx_strand_id
1 'polypeptide(L)'
;MMTEYTSRKLTWKDYLVVASLLFGLFFGAGNLIFPLHLGQLAGANWGTAAVGFLITGVLLPLLSVLAVAITHADGVYDIGKPLGAGFAVVFMVLIHATIGPLFGTPRTATVSFTVGMAPFLPKNMQGTALLVFSALFFLAAFAFSYHQNNILSNVGKVLNPLFLSLLFLVFVVAFARPLGNPQTAAVTSAYKHGALVNGFLEGYNTMDALAGLAFGITVVTAVRGMGQKDAKSVSKVVAKSGLLAVLAIGFIYLLLILMGAMSLGRFKVSDNGGVAFNQIVNVYGGVFGQVLLAFLLTITCLTTAVGLVAAFAQDFHKHFPQVSYHAWLALSCLASFLAANFGLDTIIAWSTPMLMFLYPLSMVLILLSVFSPLFKTDGVVYFFVILFTVVPALGDMVVAFPSVVSQSSFGLAVASLRNHLPLANMGLSWLVPALVGLVVGLVVHFVKTKKVASVLEED
;
A
#
# COMPACT_ATOMS: atom_id res chain seq x y z
N MET A 1 -25.62 38.40 -4.20
CA MET A 1 -26.46 37.22 -4.08
C MET A 1 -25.55 35.99 -3.98
N MET A 2 -25.22 35.55 -2.78
CA MET A 2 -24.56 34.25 -2.56
C MET A 2 -25.62 33.18 -2.75
N THR A 3 -25.56 32.48 -3.87
CA THR A 3 -26.36 31.26 -4.03
C THR A 3 -25.81 30.23 -3.04
N GLU A 4 -26.57 29.98 -1.96
CA GLU A 4 -26.38 28.81 -1.11
C GLU A 4 -26.50 27.57 -2.00
N TYR A 5 -25.35 27.02 -2.35
CA TYR A 5 -25.30 25.70 -2.97
C TYR A 5 -25.64 24.66 -1.92
N THR A 6 -26.93 24.34 -1.79
CA THR A 6 -27.41 23.21 -0.98
C THR A 6 -26.71 21.94 -1.44
N SER A 7 -25.80 21.40 -0.62
CA SER A 7 -25.17 20.12 -0.88
C SER A 7 -26.28 19.05 -0.96
N ARG A 8 -26.29 18.27 -2.05
CA ARG A 8 -27.23 17.16 -2.21
C ARG A 8 -27.10 16.22 -1.02
N LYS A 9 -28.21 15.88 -0.35
CA LYS A 9 -28.23 14.83 0.66
C LYS A 9 -27.87 13.49 0.00
N LEU A 10 -26.76 12.88 0.43
CA LEU A 10 -26.33 11.57 -0.06
C LEU A 10 -27.19 10.47 0.55
N THR A 11 -27.53 9.48 -0.27
CA THR A 11 -28.22 8.26 0.12
C THR A 11 -27.23 7.20 0.60
N TRP A 12 -27.71 6.15 1.27
CA TRP A 12 -26.86 5.01 1.63
C TRP A 12 -26.17 4.36 0.41
N LYS A 13 -26.85 4.34 -0.74
CA LYS A 13 -26.27 3.82 -2.00
C LYS A 13 -25.06 4.63 -2.45
N ASP A 14 -25.08 5.94 -2.29
CA ASP A 14 -23.94 6.80 -2.64
C ASP A 14 -22.71 6.46 -1.77
N TYR A 15 -22.90 6.21 -0.47
CA TYR A 15 -21.82 5.76 0.42
C TYR A 15 -21.27 4.39 0.02
N LEU A 16 -22.11 3.45 -0.40
CA LEU A 16 -21.69 2.14 -0.89
C LEU A 16 -20.89 2.26 -2.20
N VAL A 17 -21.26 3.16 -3.10
CA VAL A 17 -20.53 3.42 -4.35
C VAL A 17 -19.11 3.93 -4.04
N VAL A 18 -18.99 4.90 -3.13
CA VAL A 18 -17.67 5.41 -2.71
C VAL A 18 -16.87 4.34 -1.96
N ALA A 19 -17.52 3.53 -1.11
CA ALA A 19 -16.87 2.42 -0.42
C ALA A 19 -16.34 1.36 -1.40
N SER A 20 -17.13 1.02 -2.43
CA SER A 20 -16.71 0.10 -3.49
C SER A 20 -15.55 0.66 -4.32
N LEU A 21 -15.54 1.97 -4.58
CA LEU A 21 -14.42 2.63 -5.25
C LEU A 21 -13.14 2.52 -4.41
N LEU A 22 -13.21 2.84 -3.11
CA LEU A 22 -12.08 2.71 -2.18
C LEU A 22 -11.60 1.27 -2.06
N PHE A 23 -12.52 0.31 -1.94
CA PHE A 23 -12.20 -1.10 -1.93
C PHE A 23 -11.43 -1.51 -3.19
N GLY A 24 -11.91 -1.13 -4.37
CA GLY A 24 -11.27 -1.45 -5.65
C GLY A 24 -9.92 -0.76 -5.87
N LEU A 25 -9.70 0.41 -5.24
CA LEU A 25 -8.41 1.10 -5.27
C LEU A 25 -7.34 0.39 -4.41
N PHE A 26 -7.75 -0.13 -3.25
CA PHE A 26 -6.81 -0.76 -2.32
C PHE A 26 -6.64 -2.26 -2.58
N PHE A 27 -7.68 -2.97 -2.96
CA PHE A 27 -7.64 -4.42 -3.06
C PHE A 27 -6.98 -4.89 -4.35
N GLY A 28 -5.70 -5.20 -4.29
CA GLY A 28 -4.86 -5.66 -5.40
C GLY A 28 -4.15 -6.99 -5.13
N ALA A 29 -3.15 -7.30 -5.95
CA ALA A 29 -2.38 -8.54 -5.87
C ALA A 29 -1.69 -8.75 -4.51
N GLY A 30 -1.09 -7.69 -3.95
CA GLY A 30 -0.41 -7.73 -2.65
C GLY A 30 -1.36 -8.10 -1.52
N ASN A 31 -2.59 -7.62 -1.58
CA ASN A 31 -3.62 -7.81 -0.55
C ASN A 31 -4.10 -9.27 -0.40
N LEU A 32 -3.78 -10.12 -1.35
CA LEU A 32 -4.01 -11.57 -1.26
C LEU A 32 -2.82 -12.30 -0.65
N ILE A 33 -1.61 -11.97 -1.11
CA ILE A 33 -0.44 -12.78 -0.80
C ILE A 33 0.16 -12.45 0.56
N PHE A 34 0.23 -11.16 0.95
CA PHE A 34 0.90 -10.78 2.20
C PHE A 34 0.13 -11.23 3.45
N PRO A 35 -1.19 -11.02 3.59
CA PRO A 35 -1.90 -11.50 4.78
C PRO A 35 -1.87 -13.03 4.89
N LEU A 36 -1.96 -13.75 3.77
CA LEU A 36 -1.88 -15.20 3.77
C LEU A 36 -0.50 -15.70 4.26
N HIS A 37 0.56 -15.10 3.73
CA HIS A 37 1.94 -15.42 4.13
C HIS A 37 2.21 -15.04 5.58
N LEU A 38 1.71 -13.89 6.03
CA LEU A 38 1.74 -13.51 7.45
C LEU A 38 1.16 -14.60 8.34
N GLY A 39 0.02 -15.19 7.94
CA GLY A 39 -0.58 -16.30 8.67
C GLY A 39 0.35 -17.51 8.79
N GLN A 40 1.07 -17.87 7.73
CA GLN A 40 2.08 -18.94 7.77
C GLN A 40 3.27 -18.58 8.66
N LEU A 41 3.77 -17.35 8.60
CA LEU A 41 4.90 -16.90 9.41
C LEU A 41 4.56 -16.82 10.90
N ALA A 42 3.37 -16.30 11.21
CA ALA A 42 2.90 -16.09 12.56
C ALA A 42 2.38 -17.37 13.25
N GLY A 43 1.91 -18.35 12.48
CA GLY A 43 1.40 -19.61 13.05
C GLY A 43 0.38 -19.39 14.16
N ALA A 44 0.59 -19.96 15.34
CA ALA A 44 -0.29 -19.80 16.50
C ALA A 44 -0.44 -18.35 16.99
N ASN A 45 0.50 -17.44 16.65
CA ASN A 45 0.45 -16.03 16.99
C ASN A 45 -0.26 -15.17 15.92
N TRP A 46 -1.00 -15.80 15.00
CA TRP A 46 -1.68 -15.14 13.88
C TRP A 46 -2.58 -13.98 14.30
N GLY A 47 -3.31 -14.11 15.41
CA GLY A 47 -4.23 -13.07 15.88
C GLY A 47 -3.50 -11.78 16.29
N THR A 48 -2.40 -11.91 17.04
CA THR A 48 -1.55 -10.76 17.43
C THR A 48 -0.89 -10.12 16.21
N ALA A 49 -0.39 -10.93 15.27
CA ALA A 49 0.19 -10.44 14.01
C ALA A 49 -0.86 -9.73 13.15
N ALA A 50 -2.09 -10.25 13.09
CA ALA A 50 -3.20 -9.64 12.37
C ALA A 50 -3.54 -8.23 12.88
N VAL A 51 -3.55 -8.01 14.20
CA VAL A 51 -3.77 -6.68 14.77
C VAL A 51 -2.72 -5.68 14.26
N GLY A 52 -1.44 -6.05 14.29
CA GLY A 52 -0.37 -5.20 13.75
C GLY A 52 -0.55 -4.91 12.26
N PHE A 53 -0.84 -5.95 11.48
CA PHE A 53 -1.07 -5.84 10.04
C PHE A 53 -2.24 -4.92 9.68
N LEU A 54 -3.34 -5.00 10.41
CA LEU A 54 -4.53 -4.19 10.15
C LEU A 54 -4.29 -2.69 10.40
N ILE A 55 -3.37 -2.33 11.31
CA ILE A 55 -3.03 -0.92 11.55
C ILE A 55 -2.43 -0.29 10.29
N THR A 56 -1.49 -0.95 9.65
CA THR A 56 -0.76 -0.40 8.50
C THR A 56 -1.34 -0.80 7.16
N GLY A 57 -1.95 -1.97 7.07
CA GLY A 57 -2.58 -2.46 5.84
C GLY A 57 -4.04 -2.03 5.65
N VAL A 58 -4.70 -1.48 6.70
CA VAL A 58 -6.12 -1.11 6.62
C VAL A 58 -6.38 0.30 7.15
N LEU A 59 -5.99 0.60 8.39
CA LEU A 59 -6.27 1.90 8.99
C LEU A 59 -5.45 3.02 8.33
N LEU A 60 -4.17 2.82 8.11
CA LEU A 60 -3.29 3.83 7.52
C LEU A 60 -3.69 4.20 6.08
N PRO A 61 -4.06 3.27 5.19
CA PRO A 61 -4.67 3.59 3.88
C PRO A 61 -5.91 4.48 3.96
N LEU A 62 -6.80 4.23 4.91
CA LEU A 62 -7.95 5.12 5.13
C LEU A 62 -7.49 6.53 5.53
N LEU A 63 -6.55 6.62 6.47
CA LEU A 63 -6.00 7.91 6.91
C LEU A 63 -5.29 8.65 5.78
N SER A 64 -4.65 7.94 4.82
CA SER A 64 -4.00 8.57 3.67
C SER A 64 -5.00 9.28 2.75
N VAL A 65 -6.15 8.64 2.44
CA VAL A 65 -7.21 9.29 1.65
C VAL A 65 -7.88 10.43 2.42
N LEU A 66 -8.04 10.28 3.73
CA LEU A 66 -8.55 11.36 4.60
C LEU A 66 -7.57 12.55 4.63
N ALA A 67 -6.27 12.32 4.68
CA ALA A 67 -5.27 13.37 4.60
C ALA A 67 -5.42 14.19 3.30
N VAL A 68 -5.55 13.52 2.15
CA VAL A 68 -5.80 14.16 0.85
C VAL A 68 -7.11 14.97 0.87
N ALA A 69 -8.18 14.42 1.47
CA ALA A 69 -9.47 15.10 1.54
C ALA A 69 -9.46 16.33 2.46
N ILE A 70 -8.80 16.25 3.62
CA ILE A 70 -8.73 17.33 4.62
C ILE A 70 -7.85 18.48 4.14
N THR A 71 -6.71 18.16 3.54
CA THR A 71 -5.74 19.18 3.07
C THR A 71 -6.07 19.74 1.69
N HIS A 72 -7.12 19.25 1.03
CA HIS A 72 -7.43 19.59 -0.37
C HIS A 72 -6.29 19.27 -1.35
N ALA A 73 -5.43 18.32 -1.01
CA ALA A 73 -4.32 17.93 -1.84
C ALA A 73 -4.80 17.26 -3.14
N ASP A 74 -4.09 17.51 -4.25
CA ASP A 74 -4.31 16.85 -5.53
C ASP A 74 -3.48 15.57 -5.69
N GLY A 75 -2.71 15.18 -4.66
CA GLY A 75 -1.87 13.99 -4.65
C GLY A 75 -0.68 14.10 -3.72
N VAL A 76 0.32 13.23 -3.96
CA VAL A 76 1.53 13.11 -3.11
C VAL A 76 2.31 14.40 -3.02
N TYR A 77 2.44 15.14 -4.14
CA TYR A 77 3.18 16.40 -4.19
C TYR A 77 2.66 17.41 -3.17
N ASP A 78 1.34 17.62 -3.13
CA ASP A 78 0.74 18.60 -2.24
C ASP A 78 0.84 18.21 -0.77
N ILE A 79 0.83 16.92 -0.46
CA ILE A 79 1.07 16.40 0.90
C ILE A 79 2.50 16.75 1.37
N GLY A 80 3.48 16.72 0.47
CA GLY A 80 4.87 17.10 0.77
C GLY A 80 5.14 18.61 0.76
N LYS A 81 4.26 19.41 0.16
CA LYS A 81 4.44 20.84 -0.10
C LYS A 81 4.70 21.72 1.14
N PRO A 82 4.16 21.43 2.34
CA PRO A 82 4.50 22.18 3.55
C PRO A 82 6.01 22.21 3.89
N LEU A 83 6.77 21.24 3.35
CA LEU A 83 8.24 21.16 3.49
C LEU A 83 9.01 21.82 2.34
N GLY A 84 8.31 22.46 1.41
CA GLY A 84 8.88 23.09 0.24
C GLY A 84 8.83 22.23 -1.03
N ALA A 85 8.96 22.90 -2.18
CA ALA A 85 8.81 22.27 -3.50
C ALA A 85 9.84 21.15 -3.76
N GLY A 86 11.09 21.33 -3.31
CA GLY A 86 12.14 20.33 -3.49
C GLY A 86 11.81 19.00 -2.79
N PHE A 87 11.40 19.06 -1.51
CA PHE A 87 10.97 17.87 -0.78
C PHE A 87 9.74 17.24 -1.44
N ALA A 88 8.75 18.04 -1.83
CA ALA A 88 7.52 17.58 -2.44
C ALA A 88 7.78 16.78 -3.73
N VAL A 89 8.67 17.27 -4.60
CA VAL A 89 9.07 16.56 -5.84
C VAL A 89 9.77 15.25 -5.51
N VAL A 90 10.77 15.26 -4.62
CA VAL A 90 11.52 14.06 -4.26
C VAL A 90 10.60 13.00 -3.63
N PHE A 91 9.74 13.40 -2.70
CA PHE A 91 8.79 12.51 -2.07
C PHE A 91 7.79 11.91 -3.07
N MET A 92 7.23 12.74 -3.96
CA MET A 92 6.35 12.30 -5.04
C MET A 92 7.04 11.28 -5.96
N VAL A 93 8.27 11.58 -6.41
CA VAL A 93 9.04 10.67 -7.28
C VAL A 93 9.30 9.34 -6.58
N LEU A 94 9.72 9.35 -5.32
CA LEU A 94 10.00 8.13 -4.56
C LEU A 94 8.74 7.27 -4.34
N ILE A 95 7.61 7.89 -3.98
CA ILE A 95 6.34 7.18 -3.81
C ILE A 95 5.90 6.56 -5.13
N HIS A 96 5.81 7.37 -6.20
CA HIS A 96 5.35 6.87 -7.51
C HIS A 96 6.32 5.85 -8.13
N ALA A 97 7.63 5.99 -7.95
CA ALA A 97 8.58 4.98 -8.40
C ALA A 97 8.38 3.65 -7.67
N THR A 98 8.12 3.70 -6.36
CA THR A 98 7.94 2.52 -5.51
C THR A 98 6.65 1.78 -5.80
N ILE A 99 5.49 2.46 -5.81
CA ILE A 99 4.20 1.83 -6.12
C ILE A 99 4.01 1.54 -7.62
N GLY A 100 4.71 2.29 -8.48
CA GLY A 100 4.70 2.18 -9.93
C GLY A 100 5.81 1.24 -10.43
N PRO A 101 6.73 1.75 -11.28
CA PRO A 101 7.59 0.93 -12.13
C PRO A 101 8.59 0.03 -11.39
N LEU A 102 8.99 0.34 -10.15
CA LEU A 102 10.04 -0.43 -9.50
C LEU A 102 9.50 -1.67 -8.76
N PHE A 103 8.37 -1.56 -8.06
CA PHE A 103 7.91 -2.66 -7.19
C PHE A 103 6.40 -2.97 -7.31
N GLY A 104 5.52 -1.98 -7.15
CA GLY A 104 4.07 -2.22 -7.10
C GLY A 104 3.52 -2.78 -8.41
N THR A 105 3.78 -2.11 -9.51
CA THR A 105 3.33 -2.53 -10.85
C THR A 105 3.96 -3.85 -11.32
N PRO A 106 5.29 -4.08 -11.23
CA PRO A 106 5.89 -5.37 -11.58
C PRO A 106 5.31 -6.54 -10.77
N ARG A 107 4.98 -6.29 -9.50
CA ARG A 107 4.38 -7.29 -8.62
C ARG A 107 3.03 -7.79 -9.14
N THR A 108 2.24 -6.97 -9.82
CA THR A 108 0.97 -7.42 -10.40
C THR A 108 1.16 -8.53 -11.44
N ALA A 109 2.16 -8.40 -12.32
CA ALA A 109 2.51 -9.43 -13.30
C ALA A 109 3.11 -10.67 -12.63
N THR A 110 4.05 -10.49 -11.70
CA THR A 110 4.74 -11.63 -11.06
C THR A 110 3.82 -12.43 -10.16
N VAL A 111 2.90 -11.82 -9.42
CA VAL A 111 1.88 -12.53 -8.63
C VAL A 111 0.95 -13.32 -9.54
N SER A 112 0.47 -12.71 -10.64
CA SER A 112 -0.37 -13.41 -11.63
C SER A 112 0.34 -14.62 -12.22
N PHE A 113 1.63 -14.48 -12.54
CA PHE A 113 2.45 -15.56 -13.04
C PHE A 113 2.67 -16.66 -11.97
N THR A 114 3.08 -16.28 -10.76
CA THR A 114 3.39 -17.23 -9.68
C THR A 114 2.17 -18.06 -9.27
N VAL A 115 1.00 -17.43 -9.20
CA VAL A 115 -0.25 -18.13 -8.85
C VAL A 115 -0.84 -18.87 -10.05
N GLY A 116 -0.75 -18.25 -11.26
CA GLY A 116 -1.53 -18.70 -12.41
C GLY A 116 -0.80 -19.63 -13.35
N MET A 117 0.49 -19.45 -13.59
CA MET A 117 1.23 -20.20 -14.62
C MET A 117 2.38 -21.03 -14.06
N ALA A 118 3.13 -20.50 -13.11
CA ALA A 118 4.32 -21.18 -12.58
C ALA A 118 4.06 -22.62 -12.09
N PRO A 119 2.91 -22.94 -11.44
CA PRO A 119 2.63 -24.29 -10.96
C PRO A 119 2.49 -25.35 -12.04
N PHE A 120 2.19 -24.93 -13.27
CA PHE A 120 2.00 -25.84 -14.42
C PHE A 120 3.27 -25.99 -15.27
N LEU A 121 4.35 -25.30 -14.90
CA LEU A 121 5.57 -25.25 -15.70
C LEU A 121 6.75 -25.89 -14.96
N PRO A 122 7.61 -26.64 -15.67
CA PRO A 122 8.89 -27.08 -15.12
C PRO A 122 9.75 -25.88 -14.68
N LYS A 123 10.50 -26.02 -13.59
CA LYS A 123 11.32 -24.93 -13.03
C LYS A 123 12.27 -24.29 -14.06
N ASN A 124 12.88 -25.10 -14.93
CA ASN A 124 13.80 -24.61 -15.98
C ASN A 124 13.13 -23.77 -17.06
N MET A 125 11.82 -23.83 -17.21
CA MET A 125 11.04 -23.05 -18.18
C MET A 125 10.42 -21.78 -17.58
N GLN A 126 10.35 -21.68 -16.26
CA GLN A 126 9.63 -20.59 -15.58
C GLN A 126 10.21 -19.22 -15.90
N GLY A 127 11.55 -19.07 -16.03
CA GLY A 127 12.18 -17.80 -16.37
C GLY A 127 11.77 -17.30 -17.77
N THR A 128 11.86 -18.17 -18.79
CA THR A 128 11.43 -17.82 -20.16
C THR A 128 9.93 -17.55 -20.23
N ALA A 129 9.14 -18.34 -19.52
CA ALA A 129 7.69 -18.15 -19.47
C ALA A 129 7.30 -16.83 -18.77
N LEU A 130 8.00 -16.44 -17.70
CA LEU A 130 7.82 -15.15 -17.04
C LEU A 130 8.15 -13.99 -17.97
N LEU A 131 9.23 -14.10 -18.73
CA LEU A 131 9.61 -13.09 -19.74
C LEU A 131 8.49 -12.86 -20.75
N VAL A 132 7.97 -13.94 -21.35
CA VAL A 132 6.89 -13.85 -22.35
C VAL A 132 5.60 -13.34 -21.71
N PHE A 133 5.23 -13.89 -20.54
CA PHE A 133 4.03 -13.48 -19.83
C PHE A 133 4.06 -12.00 -19.43
N SER A 134 5.16 -11.53 -18.83
CA SER A 134 5.29 -10.14 -18.42
C SER A 134 5.33 -9.19 -19.61
N ALA A 135 5.95 -9.58 -20.74
CA ALA A 135 5.91 -8.79 -21.97
C ALA A 135 4.47 -8.59 -22.46
N LEU A 136 3.69 -9.68 -22.58
CA LEU A 136 2.29 -9.60 -23.00
C LEU A 136 1.43 -8.82 -22.00
N PHE A 137 1.67 -9.01 -20.71
CA PHE A 137 0.95 -8.32 -19.64
C PHE A 137 1.17 -6.81 -19.70
N PHE A 138 2.42 -6.35 -19.84
CA PHE A 138 2.71 -4.91 -19.89
C PHE A 138 2.39 -4.28 -21.25
N LEU A 139 2.43 -5.03 -22.35
CA LEU A 139 1.87 -4.59 -23.63
C LEU A 139 0.36 -4.37 -23.52
N ALA A 140 -0.36 -5.28 -22.88
CA ALA A 140 -1.79 -5.11 -22.63
C ALA A 140 -2.05 -3.90 -21.71
N ALA A 141 -1.29 -3.76 -20.60
CA ALA A 141 -1.40 -2.61 -19.71
C ALA A 141 -1.16 -1.28 -20.43
N PHE A 142 -0.14 -1.21 -21.30
CA PHE A 142 0.14 -0.05 -22.13
C PHE A 142 -1.01 0.25 -23.09
N ALA A 143 -1.49 -0.75 -23.84
CA ALA A 143 -2.57 -0.58 -24.82
C ALA A 143 -3.87 -0.08 -24.18
N PHE A 144 -4.25 -0.62 -23.00
CA PHE A 144 -5.45 -0.19 -22.28
C PHE A 144 -5.30 1.19 -21.65
N SER A 145 -4.09 1.60 -21.28
CA SER A 145 -3.82 2.93 -20.70
C SER A 145 -3.60 4.02 -21.75
N TYR A 146 -3.34 3.64 -22.99
CA TYR A 146 -2.96 4.56 -24.08
C TYR A 146 -4.03 5.61 -24.37
N HIS A 147 -5.30 5.20 -24.44
CA HIS A 147 -6.44 6.08 -24.75
C HIS A 147 -7.23 6.52 -23.52
N GLN A 148 -6.74 6.24 -22.32
CA GLN A 148 -7.44 6.52 -21.05
C GLN A 148 -8.90 6.00 -21.04
N ASN A 149 -9.17 4.91 -21.78
CA ASN A 149 -10.51 4.39 -21.97
C ASN A 149 -11.00 3.66 -20.70
N ASN A 150 -12.30 3.83 -20.39
CA ASN A 150 -12.96 3.17 -19.26
C ASN A 150 -13.23 1.66 -19.48
N ILE A 151 -12.72 1.04 -20.55
CA ILE A 151 -13.00 -0.38 -20.89
C ILE A 151 -12.57 -1.29 -19.74
N LEU A 152 -11.35 -1.12 -19.22
CA LEU A 152 -10.85 -1.95 -18.13
C LEU A 152 -11.58 -1.69 -16.81
N SER A 153 -11.98 -0.43 -16.56
CA SER A 153 -12.84 -0.09 -15.42
C SER A 153 -14.19 -0.82 -15.49
N ASN A 154 -14.77 -0.94 -16.68
CA ASN A 154 -16.02 -1.67 -16.88
C ASN A 154 -15.86 -3.18 -16.77
N VAL A 155 -14.76 -3.72 -17.26
CA VAL A 155 -14.38 -5.14 -17.09
C VAL A 155 -14.15 -5.45 -15.60
N GLY A 156 -13.44 -4.60 -14.89
CA GLY A 156 -13.22 -4.75 -13.45
C GLY A 156 -14.51 -4.73 -12.62
N LYS A 157 -15.54 -3.97 -13.03
CA LYS A 157 -16.84 -3.94 -12.35
C LYS A 157 -17.55 -5.31 -12.34
N VAL A 158 -17.30 -6.17 -13.30
CA VAL A 158 -17.87 -7.53 -13.39
C VAL A 158 -16.92 -8.56 -12.79
N LEU A 159 -15.63 -8.47 -13.12
CA LEU A 159 -14.66 -9.50 -12.76
C LEU A 159 -14.18 -9.42 -11.31
N ASN A 160 -14.11 -8.21 -10.73
CA ASN A 160 -13.76 -8.09 -9.32
C ASN A 160 -14.81 -8.73 -8.37
N PRO A 161 -16.13 -8.51 -8.55
CA PRO A 161 -17.12 -9.27 -7.79
C PRO A 161 -17.05 -10.78 -8.00
N LEU A 162 -16.78 -11.23 -9.24
CA LEU A 162 -16.65 -12.66 -9.53
C LEU A 162 -15.42 -13.26 -8.83
N PHE A 163 -14.29 -12.54 -8.89
CA PHE A 163 -13.08 -12.92 -8.14
C PHE A 163 -13.33 -13.01 -6.64
N LEU A 164 -13.98 -12.01 -6.05
CA LEU A 164 -14.33 -12.00 -4.63
C LEU A 164 -15.28 -13.16 -4.28
N SER A 165 -16.26 -13.44 -5.13
CA SER A 165 -17.18 -14.57 -4.92
C SER A 165 -16.43 -15.90 -4.90
N LEU A 166 -15.47 -16.10 -5.81
CA LEU A 166 -14.61 -17.28 -5.80
C LEU A 166 -13.72 -17.34 -4.56
N LEU A 167 -13.14 -16.20 -4.15
CA LEU A 167 -12.34 -16.13 -2.93
C LEU A 167 -13.16 -16.50 -1.69
N PHE A 168 -14.40 -15.98 -1.58
CA PHE A 168 -15.30 -16.35 -0.49
C PHE A 168 -15.71 -17.83 -0.54
N LEU A 169 -15.88 -18.41 -1.73
CA LEU A 169 -16.12 -19.85 -1.87
C LEU A 169 -14.92 -20.64 -1.32
N VAL A 170 -13.70 -20.22 -1.64
CA VAL A 170 -12.48 -20.84 -1.08
C VAL A 170 -12.49 -20.74 0.45
N PHE A 171 -12.84 -19.58 1.03
CA PHE A 171 -12.94 -19.42 2.48
C PHE A 171 -13.97 -20.36 3.09
N VAL A 172 -15.18 -20.43 2.53
CA VAL A 172 -16.24 -21.34 3.03
C VAL A 172 -15.75 -22.78 3.06
N VAL A 173 -15.11 -23.26 1.99
CA VAL A 173 -14.59 -24.63 1.93
C VAL A 173 -13.40 -24.81 2.89
N ALA A 174 -12.49 -23.84 2.96
CA ALA A 174 -11.31 -23.89 3.83
C ALA A 174 -11.68 -23.94 5.32
N PHE A 175 -12.69 -23.19 5.73
CA PHE A 175 -13.15 -23.19 7.13
C PHE A 175 -14.08 -24.36 7.46
N ALA A 176 -14.83 -24.89 6.47
CA ALA A 176 -15.61 -26.11 6.64
C ALA A 176 -14.73 -27.40 6.72
N ARG A 177 -13.57 -27.37 6.05
CA ARG A 177 -12.61 -28.50 6.03
C ARG A 177 -11.19 -27.99 6.26
N PRO A 178 -10.87 -27.57 7.50
CA PRO A 178 -9.58 -26.93 7.80
C PRO A 178 -8.40 -27.87 7.54
N LEU A 179 -7.30 -27.32 6.98
CA LEU A 179 -6.06 -28.06 6.72
C LEU A 179 -5.27 -28.34 8.00
N GLY A 180 -5.54 -27.61 9.08
CA GLY A 180 -4.90 -27.76 10.37
C GLY A 180 -5.49 -26.86 11.43
N ASN A 181 -5.04 -27.02 12.67
CA ASN A 181 -5.44 -26.16 13.78
C ASN A 181 -4.49 -24.95 13.87
N PRO A 182 -4.98 -23.71 13.70
CA PRO A 182 -4.13 -22.53 13.77
C PRO A 182 -3.49 -22.32 15.15
N GLN A 183 -4.11 -22.82 16.24
CA GLN A 183 -3.59 -22.66 17.61
C GLN A 183 -2.33 -23.49 17.88
N THR A 184 -2.13 -24.58 17.13
CA THR A 184 -0.98 -25.46 17.25
C THR A 184 0.01 -25.30 16.11
N ALA A 185 -0.24 -24.34 15.22
CA ALA A 185 0.61 -24.08 14.07
C ALA A 185 2.00 -23.57 14.49
N ALA A 186 3.03 -24.02 13.78
CA ALA A 186 4.41 -23.63 14.07
C ALA A 186 4.61 -22.12 13.90
N VAL A 187 5.30 -21.49 14.85
CA VAL A 187 5.59 -20.07 14.86
C VAL A 187 7.05 -19.85 14.45
N THR A 188 7.32 -19.01 13.46
CA THR A 188 8.69 -18.66 13.07
C THR A 188 9.36 -17.80 14.15
N SER A 189 10.71 -17.80 14.19
CA SER A 189 11.48 -17.13 15.23
C SER A 189 11.11 -15.66 15.41
N ALA A 190 10.91 -14.92 14.31
CA ALA A 190 10.54 -13.52 14.32
C ALA A 190 9.18 -13.25 14.99
N TYR A 191 8.24 -14.17 14.87
CA TYR A 191 6.87 -13.99 15.38
C TYR A 191 6.65 -14.56 16.79
N LYS A 192 7.65 -15.23 17.39
CA LYS A 192 7.52 -15.76 18.78
C LYS A 192 7.34 -14.64 19.81
N HIS A 193 8.10 -13.55 19.70
CA HIS A 193 8.10 -12.44 20.65
C HIS A 193 7.74 -11.08 20.03
N GLY A 194 7.69 -10.99 18.69
CA GLY A 194 7.45 -9.75 17.94
C GLY A 194 6.24 -9.78 17.02
N ALA A 195 5.25 -10.65 17.25
CA ALA A 195 4.14 -10.87 16.33
C ALA A 195 3.38 -9.59 15.96
N LEU A 196 3.08 -8.71 16.94
CA LEU A 196 2.40 -7.45 16.69
C LEU A 196 3.23 -6.54 15.77
N VAL A 197 4.50 -6.35 16.10
CA VAL A 197 5.37 -5.42 15.37
C VAL A 197 5.73 -5.96 13.99
N ASN A 198 6.02 -7.26 13.88
CA ASN A 198 6.27 -7.86 12.57
C ASN A 198 5.01 -7.87 11.71
N GLY A 199 3.83 -8.06 12.28
CA GLY A 199 2.57 -7.86 11.57
C GLY A 199 2.40 -6.43 11.08
N PHE A 200 2.70 -5.43 11.92
CA PHE A 200 2.68 -4.01 11.56
C PHE A 200 3.63 -3.70 10.39
N LEU A 201 4.86 -4.22 10.42
CA LEU A 201 5.83 -4.03 9.34
C LEU A 201 5.42 -4.80 8.07
N GLU A 202 4.84 -5.99 8.20
CA GLU A 202 4.37 -6.77 7.05
C GLU A 202 3.24 -6.05 6.30
N GLY A 203 2.40 -5.28 7.00
CA GLY A 203 1.39 -4.44 6.37
C GLY A 203 1.95 -3.37 5.43
N TYR A 204 3.24 -2.97 5.55
CA TYR A 204 3.91 -2.09 4.59
C TYR A 204 3.94 -2.70 3.18
N ASN A 205 4.04 -4.01 3.10
CA ASN A 205 4.13 -4.73 1.82
C ASN A 205 2.87 -4.63 0.97
N THR A 206 1.70 -4.26 1.54
CA THR A 206 0.50 -3.98 0.75
C THR A 206 0.64 -2.74 -0.11
N MET A 207 1.47 -1.77 0.31
CA MET A 207 1.67 -0.45 -0.32
C MET A 207 0.40 0.43 -0.36
N ASP A 208 -0.68 0.04 0.30
CA ASP A 208 -1.99 0.69 0.19
C ASP A 208 -1.99 2.12 0.74
N ALA A 209 -1.22 2.41 1.80
CA ALA A 209 -1.14 3.76 2.33
C ALA A 209 -0.43 4.73 1.36
N LEU A 210 0.61 4.25 0.64
CA LEU A 210 1.29 5.01 -0.41
C LEU A 210 0.35 5.20 -1.61
N ALA A 211 -0.37 4.15 -1.99
CA ALA A 211 -1.39 4.19 -3.02
C ALA A 211 -2.52 5.17 -2.66
N GLY A 212 -2.96 5.20 -1.40
CA GLY A 212 -3.97 6.14 -0.92
C GLY A 212 -3.55 7.60 -1.01
N LEU A 213 -2.26 7.91 -0.81
CA LEU A 213 -1.72 9.25 -1.07
C LEU A 213 -1.73 9.60 -2.57
N ALA A 214 -1.36 8.65 -3.43
CA ALA A 214 -1.27 8.86 -4.87
C ALA A 214 -2.65 8.94 -5.54
N PHE A 215 -3.58 8.08 -5.14
CA PHE A 215 -4.91 7.94 -5.78
C PHE A 215 -6.05 8.54 -4.99
N GLY A 216 -5.80 9.05 -3.78
CA GLY A 216 -6.83 9.63 -2.90
C GLY A 216 -7.64 10.73 -3.58
N ILE A 217 -7.02 11.48 -4.48
CA ILE A 217 -7.70 12.51 -5.29
C ILE A 217 -8.81 11.93 -6.16
N THR A 218 -8.68 10.72 -6.66
CA THR A 218 -9.73 10.05 -7.45
C THR A 218 -11.01 9.88 -6.64
N VAL A 219 -10.88 9.49 -5.37
CA VAL A 219 -12.02 9.36 -4.44
C VAL A 219 -12.61 10.73 -4.11
N VAL A 220 -11.76 11.71 -3.81
CA VAL A 220 -12.19 13.10 -3.54
C VAL A 220 -12.95 13.68 -4.73
N THR A 221 -12.46 13.48 -5.95
CA THR A 221 -13.09 13.93 -7.19
C THR A 221 -14.44 13.25 -7.42
N ALA A 222 -14.53 11.94 -7.17
CA ALA A 222 -15.77 11.19 -7.27
C ALA A 222 -16.82 11.73 -6.28
N VAL A 223 -16.44 12.00 -5.03
CA VAL A 223 -17.34 12.58 -4.00
C VAL A 223 -17.76 14.00 -4.36
N ARG A 224 -16.85 14.83 -4.90
CA ARG A 224 -17.16 16.17 -5.41
C ARG A 224 -18.17 16.09 -6.58
N GLY A 225 -18.02 15.13 -7.48
CA GLY A 225 -18.96 14.85 -8.57
C GLY A 225 -20.35 14.47 -8.11
N MET A 226 -20.51 13.95 -6.88
CA MET A 226 -21.80 13.69 -6.24
C MET A 226 -22.46 14.93 -5.61
N GLY A 227 -21.87 16.12 -5.81
CA GLY A 227 -22.41 17.40 -5.33
C GLY A 227 -21.90 17.85 -3.96
N GLN A 228 -20.88 17.17 -3.39
CA GLN A 228 -20.21 17.61 -2.16
C GLN A 228 -19.03 18.52 -2.53
N LYS A 229 -19.10 19.82 -2.15
CA LYS A 229 -18.11 20.81 -2.60
C LYS A 229 -17.14 21.25 -1.51
N ASP A 230 -17.60 21.31 -0.26
CA ASP A 230 -16.77 21.75 0.86
C ASP A 230 -15.94 20.60 1.44
N ALA A 231 -14.75 20.91 1.96
CA ALA A 231 -13.80 19.94 2.52
C ALA A 231 -14.41 19.09 3.63
N LYS A 232 -15.20 19.72 4.51
CA LYS A 232 -15.83 19.04 5.65
C LYS A 232 -16.82 17.97 5.19
N SER A 233 -17.67 18.28 4.21
CA SER A 233 -18.61 17.32 3.62
C SER A 233 -17.88 16.22 2.86
N VAL A 234 -16.87 16.54 2.04
CA VAL A 234 -16.06 15.57 1.33
C VAL A 234 -15.37 14.62 2.30
N SER A 235 -14.64 15.15 3.30
CA SER A 235 -13.96 14.34 4.30
C SER A 235 -14.90 13.46 5.11
N LYS A 236 -16.10 13.95 5.44
CA LYS A 236 -17.14 13.16 6.13
C LYS A 236 -17.65 11.99 5.28
N VAL A 237 -17.82 12.19 3.97
CA VAL A 237 -18.23 11.12 3.05
C VAL A 237 -17.10 10.10 2.91
N VAL A 238 -15.87 10.56 2.68
CA VAL A 238 -14.68 9.70 2.61
C VAL A 238 -14.51 8.90 3.89
N ALA A 239 -14.65 9.51 5.06
CA ALA A 239 -14.53 8.81 6.35
C ALA A 239 -15.57 7.69 6.50
N LYS A 240 -16.85 7.99 6.23
CA LYS A 240 -17.96 7.01 6.37
C LYS A 240 -17.86 5.88 5.35
N SER A 241 -17.64 6.21 4.08
CA SER A 241 -17.47 5.21 3.02
C SER A 241 -16.19 4.41 3.19
N GLY A 242 -15.12 5.10 3.61
CA GLY A 242 -13.85 4.49 3.91
C GLY A 242 -13.92 3.49 5.05
N LEU A 243 -14.66 3.79 6.11
CA LEU A 243 -14.88 2.84 7.20
C LEU A 243 -15.53 1.54 6.70
N LEU A 244 -16.50 1.64 5.79
CA LEU A 244 -17.13 0.45 5.19
C LEU A 244 -16.13 -0.35 4.34
N ALA A 245 -15.34 0.34 3.52
CA ALA A 245 -14.32 -0.28 2.67
C ALA A 245 -13.25 -0.99 3.51
N VAL A 246 -12.69 -0.31 4.54
CA VAL A 246 -11.63 -0.89 5.37
C VAL A 246 -12.13 -2.02 6.26
N LEU A 247 -13.38 -2.00 6.70
CA LEU A 247 -13.99 -3.14 7.42
C LEU A 247 -14.10 -4.36 6.51
N ALA A 248 -14.49 -4.18 5.24
CA ALA A 248 -14.56 -5.28 4.28
C ALA A 248 -13.16 -5.84 3.97
N ILE A 249 -12.17 -4.97 3.72
CA ILE A 249 -10.77 -5.37 3.48
C ILE A 249 -10.18 -6.07 4.71
N GLY A 250 -10.37 -5.48 5.90
CA GLY A 250 -9.87 -6.05 7.15
C GLY A 250 -10.47 -7.42 7.46
N PHE A 251 -11.74 -7.62 7.16
CA PHE A 251 -12.39 -8.92 7.28
C PHE A 251 -11.75 -9.96 6.35
N ILE A 252 -11.52 -9.60 5.07
CA ILE A 252 -10.83 -10.49 4.12
C ILE A 252 -9.40 -10.80 4.59
N TYR A 253 -8.68 -9.80 5.10
CA TYR A 253 -7.32 -10.02 5.62
C TYR A 253 -7.31 -10.98 6.82
N LEU A 254 -8.25 -10.85 7.75
CA LEU A 254 -8.38 -11.78 8.88
C LEU A 254 -8.62 -13.21 8.40
N LEU A 255 -9.48 -13.39 7.39
CA LEU A 255 -9.75 -14.73 6.82
C LEU A 255 -8.52 -15.29 6.10
N LEU A 256 -7.76 -14.46 5.36
CA LEU A 256 -6.53 -14.87 4.68
C LEU A 256 -5.43 -15.24 5.69
N ILE A 257 -5.23 -14.42 6.73
CA ILE A 257 -4.23 -14.69 7.79
C ILE A 257 -4.56 -16.01 8.50
N LEU A 258 -5.81 -16.18 8.89
CA LEU A 258 -6.26 -17.41 9.55
C LEU A 258 -6.09 -18.64 8.64
N MET A 259 -6.48 -18.53 7.37
CA MET A 259 -6.29 -19.59 6.37
C MET A 259 -4.81 -19.91 6.16
N GLY A 260 -3.94 -18.91 6.15
CA GLY A 260 -2.49 -19.09 6.10
C GLY A 260 -1.95 -19.88 7.28
N ALA A 261 -2.36 -19.54 8.51
CA ALA A 261 -1.97 -20.28 9.72
C ALA A 261 -2.49 -21.74 9.69
N MET A 262 -3.74 -21.95 9.26
CA MET A 262 -4.33 -23.29 9.12
C MET A 262 -3.61 -24.15 8.08
N SER A 263 -3.04 -23.54 7.03
CA SER A 263 -2.35 -24.25 5.96
C SER A 263 -1.10 -25.01 6.44
N LEU A 264 -0.52 -24.60 7.56
CA LEU A 264 0.65 -25.23 8.19
C LEU A 264 0.38 -26.65 8.71
N GLY A 265 -0.89 -27.05 8.85
CA GLY A 265 -1.23 -28.45 9.15
C GLY A 265 -0.93 -29.41 8.00
N ARG A 266 -0.77 -28.89 6.77
CA ARG A 266 -0.48 -29.71 5.58
C ARG A 266 0.78 -29.26 4.83
N PHE A 267 1.14 -28.01 4.88
CA PHE A 267 2.26 -27.41 4.13
C PHE A 267 3.30 -26.85 5.10
N LYS A 268 4.53 -26.77 4.64
CA LYS A 268 5.56 -25.94 5.28
C LYS A 268 5.32 -24.47 4.93
N VAL A 269 5.97 -23.56 5.64
CA VAL A 269 6.01 -22.15 5.27
C VAL A 269 6.53 -22.04 3.83
N SER A 270 5.77 -21.39 2.99
CA SER A 270 6.08 -21.17 1.56
C SER A 270 7.05 -20.00 1.40
N ASP A 271 7.74 -19.94 0.26
CA ASP A 271 8.68 -18.84 -0.04
C ASP A 271 7.95 -17.48 -0.09
N ASN A 272 6.69 -17.49 -0.57
CA ASN A 272 5.83 -16.31 -0.60
C ASN A 272 4.35 -16.71 -0.55
N GLY A 273 3.49 -15.71 -0.35
CA GLY A 273 2.04 -15.95 -0.24
C GLY A 273 1.36 -16.37 -1.54
N GLY A 274 1.96 -16.12 -2.70
CA GLY A 274 1.45 -16.62 -3.99
C GLY A 274 1.53 -18.13 -4.09
N VAL A 275 2.67 -18.69 -3.70
CA VAL A 275 2.86 -20.15 -3.62
C VAL A 275 1.90 -20.76 -2.61
N ALA A 276 1.81 -20.17 -1.41
CA ALA A 276 0.89 -20.63 -0.37
C ALA A 276 -0.57 -20.66 -0.86
N PHE A 277 -1.01 -19.60 -1.51
CA PHE A 277 -2.37 -19.48 -2.01
C PHE A 277 -2.69 -20.52 -3.08
N ASN A 278 -1.76 -20.74 -4.00
CA ASN A 278 -1.91 -21.76 -5.03
C ASN A 278 -2.01 -23.19 -4.42
N GLN A 279 -1.16 -23.51 -3.44
CA GLN A 279 -1.21 -24.80 -2.73
C GLN A 279 -2.56 -25.04 -2.07
N ILE A 280 -3.11 -24.03 -1.40
CA ILE A 280 -4.42 -24.13 -0.73
C ILE A 280 -5.55 -24.34 -1.76
N VAL A 281 -5.57 -23.55 -2.83
CA VAL A 281 -6.59 -23.65 -3.87
C VAL A 281 -6.54 -25.00 -4.59
N ASN A 282 -5.33 -25.53 -4.81
CA ASN A 282 -5.17 -26.86 -5.39
C ASN A 282 -5.81 -27.96 -4.53
N VAL A 283 -5.69 -27.86 -3.21
CA VAL A 283 -6.32 -28.85 -2.32
C VAL A 283 -7.84 -28.84 -2.40
N TYR A 284 -8.44 -27.67 -2.48
CA TYR A 284 -9.89 -27.53 -2.42
C TYR A 284 -10.58 -27.56 -3.78
N GLY A 285 -9.95 -27.02 -4.82
CA GLY A 285 -10.54 -26.84 -6.15
C GLY A 285 -9.84 -27.65 -7.24
N GLY A 286 -8.75 -28.36 -6.92
CA GLY A 286 -7.92 -29.06 -7.90
C GLY A 286 -7.43 -28.16 -9.02
N VAL A 287 -7.06 -28.72 -10.15
CA VAL A 287 -6.56 -28.00 -11.32
C VAL A 287 -7.59 -26.99 -11.86
N PHE A 288 -8.88 -27.35 -11.85
CA PHE A 288 -9.93 -26.45 -12.34
C PHE A 288 -10.03 -25.18 -11.49
N GLY A 289 -10.01 -25.32 -10.16
CA GLY A 289 -10.01 -24.17 -9.24
C GLY A 289 -8.78 -23.28 -9.43
N GLN A 290 -7.61 -23.89 -9.62
CA GLN A 290 -6.36 -23.15 -9.91
C GLN A 290 -6.46 -22.34 -11.21
N VAL A 291 -6.92 -22.95 -12.30
CA VAL A 291 -7.04 -22.27 -13.61
C VAL A 291 -8.05 -21.12 -13.55
N LEU A 292 -9.22 -21.34 -12.93
CA LEU A 292 -10.23 -20.30 -12.79
C LEU A 292 -9.72 -19.13 -11.96
N LEU A 293 -9.08 -19.42 -10.81
CA LEU A 293 -8.48 -18.39 -9.96
C LEU A 293 -7.37 -17.64 -10.68
N ALA A 294 -6.49 -18.35 -11.38
CA ALA A 294 -5.39 -17.77 -12.15
C ALA A 294 -5.91 -16.76 -13.18
N PHE A 295 -6.96 -17.11 -13.90
CA PHE A 295 -7.59 -16.25 -14.90
C PHE A 295 -8.15 -14.97 -14.26
N LEU A 296 -8.98 -15.12 -13.21
CA LEU A 296 -9.60 -13.99 -12.52
C LEU A 296 -8.55 -13.08 -11.85
N LEU A 297 -7.55 -13.69 -11.21
CA LEU A 297 -6.46 -12.95 -10.58
C LEU A 297 -5.64 -12.17 -11.61
N THR A 298 -5.32 -12.79 -12.76
CA THR A 298 -4.56 -12.12 -13.82
C THR A 298 -5.28 -10.88 -14.34
N ILE A 299 -6.60 -10.95 -14.52
CA ILE A 299 -7.37 -9.79 -14.98
C ILE A 299 -7.45 -8.73 -13.86
N THR A 300 -7.69 -9.13 -12.62
CA THR A 300 -7.69 -8.20 -11.48
C THR A 300 -6.34 -7.50 -11.34
N CYS A 301 -5.24 -8.23 -11.46
CA CYS A 301 -3.90 -7.66 -11.45
C CYS A 301 -3.65 -6.73 -12.65
N LEU A 302 -4.16 -7.06 -13.82
CA LEU A 302 -4.04 -6.22 -15.02
C LEU A 302 -4.82 -4.91 -14.84
N THR A 303 -6.02 -4.92 -14.26
CA THR A 303 -6.75 -3.69 -13.95
C THR A 303 -5.98 -2.79 -12.99
N THR A 304 -5.36 -3.39 -11.96
CA THR A 304 -4.49 -2.67 -11.02
C THR A 304 -3.26 -2.08 -11.74
N ALA A 305 -2.59 -2.87 -12.57
CA ALA A 305 -1.42 -2.40 -13.33
C ALA A 305 -1.76 -1.20 -14.23
N VAL A 306 -2.89 -1.27 -14.95
CA VAL A 306 -3.38 -0.16 -15.81
C VAL A 306 -3.61 1.11 -14.97
N GLY A 307 -4.23 0.98 -13.81
CA GLY A 307 -4.41 2.11 -12.90
C GLY A 307 -3.08 2.73 -12.44
N LEU A 308 -2.11 1.89 -12.05
CA LEU A 308 -0.81 2.31 -11.55
C LEU A 308 0.04 3.00 -12.64
N VAL A 309 0.14 2.42 -13.85
CA VAL A 309 0.94 3.03 -14.92
C VAL A 309 0.30 4.31 -15.46
N ALA A 310 -1.03 4.38 -15.50
CA ALA A 310 -1.74 5.57 -15.92
C ALA A 310 -1.58 6.72 -14.91
N ALA A 311 -1.71 6.44 -13.62
CA ALA A 311 -1.53 7.43 -12.58
C ALA A 311 -0.09 7.95 -12.50
N PHE A 312 0.91 7.06 -12.62
CA PHE A 312 2.30 7.45 -12.76
C PHE A 312 2.48 8.42 -13.94
N ALA A 313 1.99 8.05 -15.13
CA ALA A 313 2.15 8.87 -16.33
C ALA A 313 1.43 10.22 -16.23
N GLN A 314 0.23 10.26 -15.62
CA GLN A 314 -0.53 11.49 -15.42
C GLN A 314 0.16 12.46 -14.46
N ASP A 315 0.61 11.95 -13.30
CA ASP A 315 1.21 12.79 -12.26
C ASP A 315 2.59 13.30 -12.70
N PHE A 316 3.39 12.44 -13.36
CA PHE A 316 4.67 12.86 -13.92
C PHE A 316 4.51 13.85 -15.09
N HIS A 317 3.54 13.66 -15.97
CA HIS A 317 3.27 14.64 -17.04
C HIS A 317 2.81 15.98 -16.47
N LYS A 318 2.00 15.97 -15.39
CA LYS A 318 1.56 17.22 -14.72
C LYS A 318 2.75 18.02 -14.16
N HIS A 319 3.75 17.35 -13.55
CA HIS A 319 4.88 18.00 -12.91
C HIS A 319 6.10 18.17 -13.82
N PHE A 320 6.22 17.36 -14.86
CA PHE A 320 7.29 17.40 -15.86
C PHE A 320 6.70 17.45 -17.29
N PRO A 321 6.07 18.59 -17.68
CA PRO A 321 5.31 18.70 -18.94
C PRO A 321 6.17 18.62 -20.20
N GLN A 322 7.50 18.67 -20.08
CA GLN A 322 8.44 18.49 -21.20
C GLN A 322 8.37 17.08 -21.78
N VAL A 323 7.94 16.10 -21.01
CA VAL A 323 7.78 14.70 -21.45
C VAL A 323 6.30 14.40 -21.56
N SER A 324 5.88 13.84 -22.71
CA SER A 324 4.47 13.52 -22.97
C SER A 324 3.94 12.43 -22.04
N TYR A 325 2.62 12.42 -21.82
CA TYR A 325 1.93 11.34 -21.08
C TYR A 325 2.30 9.95 -21.64
N HIS A 326 2.29 9.79 -22.96
CA HIS A 326 2.59 8.51 -23.60
C HIS A 326 4.04 8.06 -23.41
N ALA A 327 4.98 9.00 -23.35
CA ALA A 327 6.38 8.69 -23.06
C ALA A 327 6.57 8.22 -21.60
N TRP A 328 5.93 8.90 -20.62
CA TRP A 328 5.91 8.46 -19.23
C TRP A 328 5.21 7.10 -19.07
N LEU A 329 4.12 6.88 -19.78
CA LEU A 329 3.41 5.59 -19.80
C LEU A 329 4.31 4.47 -20.34
N ALA A 330 4.97 4.69 -21.48
CA ALA A 330 5.90 3.73 -22.07
C ALA A 330 7.08 3.43 -21.13
N LEU A 331 7.66 4.46 -20.51
CA LEU A 331 8.73 4.33 -19.54
C LEU A 331 8.29 3.47 -18.34
N SER A 332 7.10 3.75 -17.78
CA SER A 332 6.57 2.99 -16.65
C SER A 332 6.32 1.53 -17.00
N CYS A 333 5.71 1.25 -18.15
CA CYS A 333 5.47 -0.13 -18.61
C CYS A 333 6.79 -0.88 -18.89
N LEU A 334 7.75 -0.25 -19.56
CA LEU A 334 9.06 -0.84 -19.85
C LEU A 334 9.85 -1.14 -18.58
N ALA A 335 9.93 -0.18 -17.68
CA ALA A 335 10.65 -0.36 -16.41
C ALA A 335 9.96 -1.45 -15.55
N SER A 336 8.63 -1.49 -15.53
CA SER A 336 7.88 -2.55 -14.86
C SER A 336 8.11 -3.94 -15.47
N PHE A 337 8.17 -4.02 -16.79
CA PHE A 337 8.52 -5.27 -17.49
C PHE A 337 9.91 -5.75 -17.10
N LEU A 338 10.91 -4.87 -17.14
CA LEU A 338 12.28 -5.22 -16.74
C LEU A 338 12.34 -5.68 -15.30
N ALA A 339 11.69 -4.95 -14.38
CA ALA A 339 11.65 -5.29 -12.96
C ALA A 339 10.92 -6.61 -12.70
N ALA A 340 9.84 -6.92 -13.41
CA ALA A 340 9.08 -8.16 -13.24
C ALA A 340 9.93 -9.41 -13.53
N ASN A 341 10.91 -9.31 -14.42
CA ASN A 341 11.79 -10.43 -14.80
C ASN A 341 12.81 -10.82 -13.72
N PHE A 342 12.94 -10.04 -12.66
CA PHE A 342 13.69 -10.49 -11.47
C PHE A 342 12.90 -11.47 -10.59
N GLY A 343 11.60 -11.64 -10.83
CA GLY A 343 10.73 -12.54 -10.08
C GLY A 343 10.17 -11.93 -8.80
N LEU A 344 9.10 -12.56 -8.27
CA LEU A 344 8.34 -12.05 -7.14
C LEU A 344 9.18 -11.88 -5.87
N ASP A 345 9.99 -12.90 -5.52
CA ASP A 345 10.77 -12.91 -4.29
C ASP A 345 11.84 -11.81 -4.28
N THR A 346 12.51 -11.58 -5.42
CA THR A 346 13.49 -10.50 -5.57
C THR A 346 12.81 -9.13 -5.44
N ILE A 347 11.64 -8.94 -6.08
CA ILE A 347 10.88 -7.69 -5.96
C ILE A 347 10.50 -7.43 -4.50
N ILE A 348 10.05 -8.44 -3.76
CA ILE A 348 9.72 -8.32 -2.33
C ILE A 348 10.97 -7.95 -1.53
N ALA A 349 12.07 -8.67 -1.72
CA ALA A 349 13.31 -8.46 -0.98
C ALA A 349 13.89 -7.04 -1.18
N TRP A 350 13.78 -6.47 -2.38
CA TRP A 350 14.30 -5.12 -2.67
C TRP A 350 13.26 -4.02 -2.42
N SER A 351 11.96 -4.31 -2.40
CA SER A 351 10.94 -3.34 -2.02
C SER A 351 10.91 -3.09 -0.51
N THR A 352 11.15 -4.12 0.31
CA THR A 352 11.10 -4.01 1.77
C THR A 352 11.98 -2.87 2.32
N PRO A 353 13.27 -2.71 1.95
CA PRO A 353 14.08 -1.58 2.38
C PRO A 353 13.48 -0.22 2.01
N MET A 354 12.98 -0.07 0.79
CA MET A 354 12.33 1.17 0.34
C MET A 354 11.08 1.48 1.16
N LEU A 355 10.32 0.46 1.52
CA LEU A 355 9.15 0.62 2.38
C LEU A 355 9.54 0.97 3.82
N MET A 356 10.61 0.40 4.35
CA MET A 356 11.15 0.76 5.68
C MET A 356 11.58 2.23 5.76
N PHE A 357 11.90 2.86 4.64
CA PHE A 357 12.16 4.29 4.55
C PHE A 357 10.90 5.12 4.31
N LEU A 358 10.09 4.73 3.31
CA LEU A 358 8.97 5.57 2.85
C LEU A 358 7.74 5.53 3.77
N TYR A 359 7.47 4.40 4.44
CA TYR A 359 6.33 4.29 5.34
C TYR A 359 6.45 5.18 6.58
N PRO A 360 7.59 5.26 7.30
CA PRO A 360 7.78 6.25 8.35
C PRO A 360 7.46 7.68 7.91
N LEU A 361 8.02 8.10 6.78
CA LEU A 361 7.79 9.44 6.23
C LEU A 361 6.31 9.64 5.86
N SER A 362 5.73 8.68 5.20
CA SER A 362 4.31 8.73 4.80
C SER A 362 3.39 8.75 6.00
N MET A 363 3.64 7.92 7.03
CA MET A 363 2.84 7.89 8.25
C MET A 363 2.84 9.25 8.95
N VAL A 364 4.01 9.84 9.17
CA VAL A 364 4.08 11.13 9.85
C VAL A 364 3.43 12.23 9.02
N LEU A 365 3.60 12.23 7.69
CA LEU A 365 2.94 13.18 6.80
C LEU A 365 1.42 13.00 6.76
N ILE A 366 0.94 11.76 6.71
CA ILE A 366 -0.50 11.44 6.78
C ILE A 366 -1.08 11.96 8.11
N LEU A 367 -0.45 11.64 9.24
CA LEU A 367 -0.92 12.07 10.55
C LEU A 367 -0.88 13.59 10.68
N LEU A 368 0.22 14.24 10.30
CA LEU A 368 0.31 15.70 10.31
C LEU A 368 -0.76 16.34 9.43
N SER A 369 -1.04 15.76 8.25
CA SER A 369 -2.07 16.26 7.33
C SER A 369 -3.48 16.10 7.91
N VAL A 370 -3.79 14.96 8.55
CA VAL A 370 -5.09 14.74 9.22
C VAL A 370 -5.28 15.71 10.37
N PHE A 371 -4.24 15.98 11.16
CA PHE A 371 -4.27 16.89 12.30
C PHE A 371 -3.88 18.33 11.97
N SER A 372 -3.63 18.64 10.69
CA SER A 372 -3.22 19.99 10.24
C SER A 372 -4.16 21.13 10.67
N PRO A 373 -5.49 20.95 10.83
CA PRO A 373 -6.34 22.02 11.34
C PRO A 373 -5.96 22.51 12.75
N LEU A 374 -5.29 21.69 13.57
CA LEU A 374 -4.90 22.05 14.94
C LEU A 374 -3.74 23.06 14.99
N PHE A 375 -2.86 23.06 13.97
CA PHE A 375 -1.69 23.95 13.89
C PHE A 375 -1.60 24.69 12.54
N LYS A 376 -2.73 24.84 11.83
CA LYS A 376 -2.90 25.61 10.60
C LYS A 376 -1.89 25.26 9.51
N THR A 377 -1.52 23.99 9.39
CA THR A 377 -0.55 23.48 8.38
C THR A 377 0.82 24.20 8.47
N ASP A 378 1.27 24.57 9.69
CA ASP A 378 2.55 25.25 9.87
C ASP A 378 3.72 24.34 9.45
N GLY A 379 4.46 24.75 8.41
CA GLY A 379 5.61 24.01 7.88
C GLY A 379 6.71 23.76 8.90
N VAL A 380 6.78 24.51 9.99
CA VAL A 380 7.75 24.29 11.06
C VAL A 380 7.49 22.97 11.78
N VAL A 381 6.22 22.63 12.06
CA VAL A 381 5.86 21.34 12.67
C VAL A 381 6.25 20.19 11.73
N TYR A 382 5.89 20.30 10.45
CA TYR A 382 6.28 19.32 9.45
C TYR A 382 7.81 19.14 9.35
N PHE A 383 8.55 20.26 9.37
CA PHE A 383 10.01 20.23 9.24
C PHE A 383 10.67 19.44 10.39
N PHE A 384 10.34 19.74 11.65
CA PHE A 384 10.96 19.05 12.77
C PHE A 384 10.57 17.56 12.80
N VAL A 385 9.31 17.22 12.55
CA VAL A 385 8.88 15.81 12.53
C VAL A 385 9.62 15.03 11.44
N ILE A 386 9.69 15.56 10.22
CA ILE A 386 10.37 14.87 9.11
C ILE A 386 11.88 14.81 9.33
N LEU A 387 12.52 15.87 9.82
CA LEU A 387 13.96 15.88 10.12
C LEU A 387 14.34 14.76 11.09
N PHE A 388 13.56 14.58 12.17
CA PHE A 388 13.78 13.54 13.16
C PHE A 388 13.35 12.14 12.69
N THR A 389 12.53 12.04 11.64
CA THR A 389 12.08 10.76 11.07
C THR A 389 13.04 10.25 10.00
N VAL A 390 13.54 11.12 9.11
CA VAL A 390 14.33 10.72 7.93
C VAL A 390 15.59 9.96 8.30
N VAL A 391 16.37 10.46 9.26
CA VAL A 391 17.68 9.87 9.61
C VAL A 391 17.52 8.44 10.18
N PRO A 392 16.66 8.19 11.19
CA PRO A 392 16.41 6.82 11.65
C PRO A 392 15.82 5.90 10.57
N ALA A 393 14.89 6.41 9.75
CA ALA A 393 14.27 5.63 8.69
C ALA A 393 15.29 5.20 7.61
N LEU A 394 16.29 6.05 7.29
CA LEU A 394 17.42 5.65 6.44
C LEU A 394 18.23 4.52 7.08
N GLY A 395 18.43 4.54 8.40
CA GLY A 395 19.06 3.46 9.13
C GLY A 395 18.27 2.15 9.04
N ASP A 396 16.95 2.20 9.24
CA ASP A 396 16.06 1.05 9.09
C ASP A 396 16.09 0.49 7.65
N MET A 397 16.10 1.37 6.64
CA MET A 397 16.25 1.00 5.23
C MET A 397 17.54 0.21 4.98
N VAL A 398 18.69 0.72 5.43
CA VAL A 398 20.00 0.09 5.17
C VAL A 398 20.09 -1.30 5.79
N VAL A 399 19.56 -1.46 7.00
CA VAL A 399 19.54 -2.76 7.71
C VAL A 399 18.58 -3.76 7.06
N ALA A 400 17.51 -3.28 6.41
CA ALA A 400 16.53 -4.11 5.74
C ALA A 400 16.97 -4.61 4.35
N PHE A 401 18.02 -4.05 3.75
CA PHE A 401 18.54 -4.53 2.46
C PHE A 401 19.02 -5.98 2.54
N PRO A 402 18.98 -6.72 1.41
CA PRO A 402 19.62 -8.04 1.30
C PRO A 402 21.05 -8.03 1.81
N SER A 403 21.55 -9.21 2.21
CA SER A 403 22.86 -9.38 2.87
C SER A 403 24.04 -8.71 2.17
N VAL A 404 23.98 -8.60 0.83
CA VAL A 404 24.99 -7.89 0.03
C VAL A 404 25.22 -6.44 0.50
N VAL A 405 24.16 -5.76 0.96
CA VAL A 405 24.25 -4.38 1.47
C VAL A 405 24.29 -4.38 3.00
N SER A 406 23.37 -5.07 3.67
CA SER A 406 23.24 -5.02 5.13
C SER A 406 24.44 -5.60 5.88
N GLN A 407 25.15 -6.57 5.29
CA GLN A 407 26.35 -7.18 5.85
C GLN A 407 27.66 -6.54 5.32
N SER A 408 27.59 -5.53 4.48
CA SER A 408 28.76 -4.75 4.07
C SER A 408 29.31 -3.93 5.24
N SER A 409 30.57 -3.49 5.15
CA SER A 409 31.19 -2.61 6.17
C SER A 409 30.33 -1.36 6.42
N PHE A 410 29.74 -0.78 5.37
CA PHE A 410 28.82 0.33 5.47
C PHE A 410 27.52 -0.07 6.20
N GLY A 411 26.91 -1.19 5.82
CA GLY A 411 25.68 -1.68 6.44
C GLY A 411 25.84 -1.97 7.93
N LEU A 412 26.95 -2.60 8.32
CA LEU A 412 27.28 -2.88 9.72
C LEU A 412 27.54 -1.61 10.53
N ALA A 413 28.22 -0.62 9.95
CA ALA A 413 28.43 0.68 10.60
C ALA A 413 27.11 1.41 10.85
N VAL A 414 26.21 1.44 9.85
CA VAL A 414 24.86 2.02 10.00
C VAL A 414 24.05 1.24 11.03
N ALA A 415 24.10 -0.08 11.02
CA ALA A 415 23.41 -0.92 12.00
C ALA A 415 23.88 -0.63 13.43
N SER A 416 25.19 -0.46 13.64
CA SER A 416 25.77 -0.10 14.93
C SER A 416 25.20 1.23 15.47
N LEU A 417 25.20 2.28 14.63
CA LEU A 417 24.63 3.59 15.00
C LEU A 417 23.14 3.52 15.28
N ARG A 418 22.39 2.88 14.38
CA ARG A 418 20.94 2.72 14.46
C ARG A 418 20.52 1.97 15.74
N ASN A 419 21.25 0.95 16.14
CA ASN A 419 20.93 0.11 17.31
C ASN A 419 20.98 0.85 18.66
N HIS A 420 21.55 2.07 18.71
CA HIS A 420 21.44 2.95 19.87
C HIS A 420 20.09 3.67 19.98
N LEU A 421 19.28 3.66 18.91
CA LEU A 421 17.96 4.30 18.93
C LEU A 421 16.92 3.40 19.62
N PRO A 422 15.95 3.99 20.35
CA PRO A 422 14.85 3.23 20.91
C PRO A 422 14.07 2.48 19.84
N LEU A 423 13.59 1.28 20.16
CA LEU A 423 12.80 0.41 19.28
C LEU A 423 13.52 -0.03 17.98
N ALA A 424 14.84 0.20 17.89
CA ALA A 424 15.62 -0.20 16.74
C ALA A 424 15.50 -1.71 16.45
N ASN A 425 15.59 -2.56 17.48
CA ASN A 425 15.46 -4.01 17.33
C ASN A 425 14.11 -4.48 16.77
N MET A 426 13.11 -3.58 16.77
CA MET A 426 11.78 -3.83 16.25
C MET A 426 11.56 -3.22 14.84
N GLY A 427 12.59 -2.59 14.23
CA GLY A 427 12.41 -1.88 12.95
C GLY A 427 11.61 -0.59 13.05
N LEU A 428 11.53 0.00 14.25
CA LEU A 428 10.77 1.22 14.56
C LEU A 428 11.69 2.29 15.16
N SER A 429 12.94 2.36 14.71
CA SER A 429 13.95 3.31 15.22
C SER A 429 13.53 4.77 15.04
N TRP A 430 12.66 5.04 14.09
CA TRP A 430 12.16 6.36 13.74
C TRP A 430 11.05 6.89 14.68
N LEU A 431 10.33 6.00 15.38
CA LEU A 431 9.08 6.37 16.08
C LEU A 431 9.32 7.36 17.23
N VAL A 432 10.27 7.05 18.11
CA VAL A 432 10.58 7.94 19.25
C VAL A 432 11.18 9.26 18.78
N PRO A 433 12.19 9.29 17.87
CA PRO A 433 12.65 10.54 17.28
C PRO A 433 11.54 11.38 16.64
N ALA A 434 10.62 10.76 15.88
CA ALA A 434 9.50 11.47 15.28
C ALA A 434 8.59 12.15 16.32
N LEU A 435 8.32 11.47 17.44
CA LEU A 435 7.55 12.05 18.56
C LEU A 435 8.31 13.23 19.22
N VAL A 436 9.62 13.13 19.38
CA VAL A 436 10.45 14.26 19.85
C VAL A 436 10.36 15.41 18.86
N GLY A 437 10.48 15.14 17.54
CA GLY A 437 10.32 16.13 16.50
C GLY A 437 8.95 16.82 16.53
N LEU A 438 7.88 16.07 16.82
CA LEU A 438 6.53 16.63 16.99
C LEU A 438 6.45 17.59 18.17
N VAL A 439 6.99 17.20 19.35
CA VAL A 439 7.01 18.05 20.53
C VAL A 439 7.79 19.34 20.25
N VAL A 440 8.99 19.23 19.68
CA VAL A 440 9.82 20.39 19.34
C VAL A 440 9.10 21.30 18.34
N GLY A 441 8.54 20.72 17.26
CA GLY A 441 7.80 21.47 16.26
C GLY A 441 6.60 22.23 16.82
N LEU A 442 5.81 21.60 17.68
CA LEU A 442 4.67 22.24 18.36
C LEU A 442 5.11 23.36 19.32
N VAL A 443 6.16 23.16 20.11
CA VAL A 443 6.71 24.20 20.99
C VAL A 443 7.12 25.43 20.17
N VAL A 444 7.88 25.22 19.09
CA VAL A 444 8.31 26.33 18.21
C VAL A 444 7.10 27.02 17.56
N HIS A 445 6.10 26.28 17.12
CA HIS A 445 4.85 26.82 16.57
C HIS A 445 4.15 27.74 17.59
N PHE A 446 3.93 27.28 18.81
CA PHE A 446 3.24 28.06 19.84
C PHE A 446 4.02 29.29 20.28
N VAL A 447 5.36 29.20 20.39
CA VAL A 447 6.21 30.37 20.72
C VAL A 447 6.11 31.43 19.61
N LYS A 448 6.19 31.03 18.34
CA LYS A 448 6.02 31.95 17.20
C LYS A 448 4.65 32.62 17.19
N THR A 449 3.59 31.84 17.41
CA THR A 449 2.22 32.35 17.38
C THR A 449 1.97 33.36 18.51
N LYS A 450 2.50 33.12 19.72
CA LYS A 450 2.42 34.07 20.84
C LYS A 450 3.17 35.37 20.52
N LYS A 451 4.36 35.28 19.95
CA LYS A 451 5.17 36.48 19.65
C LYS A 451 4.50 37.35 18.57
N VAL A 452 3.82 36.75 17.59
CA VAL A 452 3.05 37.51 16.59
C VAL A 452 1.83 38.17 17.23
N ALA A 453 1.12 37.48 18.15
CA ALA A 453 -0.03 38.05 18.84
C ALA A 453 0.36 39.24 19.74
N SER A 454 1.49 39.16 20.46
CA SER A 454 1.95 40.27 21.31
C SER A 454 2.38 41.51 20.53
N VAL A 455 2.95 41.34 19.34
CA VAL A 455 3.31 42.49 18.47
C VAL A 455 2.05 43.20 17.88
N LEU A 456 0.99 42.43 17.61
CA LEU A 456 -0.29 42.99 17.10
C LEU A 456 -1.15 43.66 18.21
N GLU A 457 -0.84 43.43 19.48
CA GLU A 457 -1.47 44.09 20.64
C GLU A 457 -0.73 45.36 21.03
N GLU A 458 0.51 45.61 20.58
CA GLU A 458 1.32 46.78 20.83
C GLU A 458 1.20 47.89 19.75
N ASP A 459 0.60 47.58 18.58
CA ASP A 459 0.23 48.53 17.50
C ASP A 459 -1.27 48.87 17.57
#